data_57237f3d7fb493b990ba861a45d3c250
#
_entry.id   57237f3d7fb493b990ba861a45d3c250
#
_cell.length_a   1.000
_cell.length_b   1.000
_cell.length_c   1.000
_cell.angle_alpha   90.00
_cell.angle_beta   90.00
_cell.angle_gamma   90.00
#
_symmetry.space_group_name_H-M   'P 1'
#
loop_
_entity.id
_entity.type
_entity.pdbx_description
1 polymer ?
#
loop_
_entity_poly.entity_id
_entity_poly.type
_entity_poly.pdbx_seq_one_letter_code
_entity_poly.pdbx_strand_id
1 'polypeptide(L)'
;MRRIKLSGRERAVLKALGFAEAILGEQIREYTQIQPDDLTDVLNGLLAAGYIESNPYREQVTPTEMPTVEFEVNPAYTHELKSSMQRAWV
;
A
#
# COMPACT_ATOMS: atom_id res chain seq x y z
N MET A 1 22.65 -2.56 -4.15
CA MET A 1 21.20 -2.82 -4.13
C MET A 1 20.53 -1.93 -3.08
N ARG A 2 19.49 -1.22 -3.51
CA ARG A 2 18.78 -0.32 -2.59
C ARG A 2 17.85 -1.12 -1.70
N ARG A 3 17.90 -0.87 -0.40
CA ARG A 3 16.96 -1.46 0.54
C ARG A 3 15.77 -0.53 0.74
N ILE A 4 14.57 -1.10 0.68
CA ILE A 4 13.35 -0.39 1.00
C ILE A 4 13.08 -0.55 2.48
N LYS A 5 12.92 0.56 3.19
CA LYS A 5 12.55 0.55 4.61
C LYS A 5 11.06 0.87 4.70
N LEU A 6 10.34 -0.01 5.35
CA LEU A 6 8.90 0.14 5.52
C LEU A 6 8.56 0.29 7.00
N SER A 7 7.65 1.21 7.31
CA SER A 7 7.09 1.33 8.65
C SER A 7 6.17 0.14 8.91
N GLY A 8 5.77 -0.03 10.17
CA GLY A 8 4.81 -1.08 10.53
C GLY A 8 3.49 -0.94 9.81
N ARG A 9 2.99 0.30 9.65
CA ARG A 9 1.74 0.55 8.92
C ARG A 9 1.87 0.26 7.44
N GLU A 10 2.99 0.64 6.84
CA GLU A 10 3.24 0.35 5.43
C GLU A 10 3.28 -1.15 5.17
N ARG A 11 3.95 -1.91 6.04
CA ARG A 11 3.96 -3.37 5.94
C ARG A 11 2.56 -3.95 6.07
N ALA A 12 1.77 -3.45 7.01
CA ALA A 12 0.41 -3.92 7.21
C ALA A 12 -0.44 -3.69 5.95
N VAL A 13 -0.32 -2.52 5.35
CA VAL A 13 -1.05 -2.19 4.12
C VAL A 13 -0.61 -3.09 2.97
N LEU A 14 0.69 -3.26 2.77
CA LEU A 14 1.20 -4.11 1.70
C LEU A 14 0.81 -5.58 1.90
N LYS A 15 0.77 -6.04 3.14
CA LYS A 15 0.33 -7.39 3.45
C LYS A 15 -1.15 -7.58 3.12
N ALA A 16 -1.99 -6.60 3.47
CA ALA A 16 -3.41 -6.64 3.17
C ALA A 16 -3.65 -6.57 1.65
N LEU A 17 -2.85 -5.75 0.97
CA LEU A 17 -2.97 -5.56 -0.47
C LEU A 17 -2.59 -6.81 -1.26
N GLY A 18 -1.53 -7.50 -0.82
CA GLY A 18 -1.00 -8.65 -1.54
C GLY A 18 -0.28 -8.23 -2.81
N PHE A 19 0.13 -9.21 -3.59
CA PHE A 19 0.94 -8.96 -4.78
C PHE A 19 0.29 -9.47 -6.08
N ALA A 20 -0.95 -9.94 -6.00
CA ALA A 20 -1.58 -10.61 -7.13
C ALA A 20 -2.70 -9.80 -7.77
N GLU A 21 -3.42 -8.99 -7.02
CA GLU A 21 -4.59 -8.30 -7.58
C GLU A 21 -4.84 -6.96 -6.90
N ALA A 22 -5.66 -6.14 -7.55
CA ALA A 22 -6.06 -4.85 -7.01
C ALA A 22 -7.14 -5.04 -5.94
N ILE A 23 -7.08 -4.22 -4.90
CA ILE A 23 -8.01 -4.27 -3.78
C ILE A 23 -8.50 -2.85 -3.48
N LEU A 24 -9.80 -2.75 -3.16
CA LEU A 24 -10.40 -1.46 -2.80
C LEU A 24 -9.84 -0.94 -1.48
N GLY A 25 -9.69 0.38 -1.40
CA GLY A 25 -9.25 1.03 -0.16
C GLY A 25 -10.11 0.65 1.04
N GLU A 26 -11.42 0.47 0.83
CA GLU A 26 -12.33 0.01 1.86
C GLU A 26 -11.94 -1.35 2.42
N GLN A 27 -11.52 -2.26 1.56
CA GLN A 27 -11.08 -3.59 1.97
C GLN A 27 -9.77 -3.53 2.74
N ILE A 28 -8.86 -2.66 2.30
CA ILE A 28 -7.59 -2.46 3.01
C ILE A 28 -7.86 -1.94 4.42
N ARG A 29 -8.79 -1.00 4.56
CA ARG A 29 -9.18 -0.49 5.86
C ARG A 29 -9.70 -1.59 6.78
N GLU A 30 -10.55 -2.47 6.24
CA GLU A 30 -11.10 -3.57 7.02
C GLU A 30 -10.02 -4.54 7.49
N TYR A 31 -9.08 -4.87 6.62
CA TYR A 31 -8.01 -5.81 6.97
C TYR A 31 -7.00 -5.22 7.95
N THR A 32 -6.68 -3.94 7.81
CA THR A 32 -5.62 -3.33 8.63
C THR A 32 -6.15 -2.70 9.90
N GLN A 33 -7.43 -2.32 9.94
CA GLN A 33 -8.05 -1.60 11.04
C GLN A 33 -7.38 -0.24 11.30
N ILE A 34 -6.67 0.29 10.31
CA ILE A 34 -6.08 1.62 10.39
C ILE A 34 -7.17 2.66 10.15
N GLN A 35 -7.18 3.72 10.94
CA GLN A 35 -8.17 4.79 10.79
C GLN A 35 -8.08 5.40 9.39
N PRO A 36 -9.23 5.83 8.81
CA PRO A 36 -9.26 6.29 7.42
C PRO A 36 -8.25 7.39 7.09
N ASP A 37 -8.09 8.38 7.97
CA ASP A 37 -7.15 9.48 7.71
C ASP A 37 -5.71 8.98 7.70
N ASP A 38 -5.37 8.13 8.67
CA ASP A 38 -4.03 7.56 8.76
C ASP A 38 -3.76 6.62 7.58
N LEU A 39 -4.76 5.81 7.21
CA LEU A 39 -4.64 4.91 6.07
C LEU A 39 -4.43 5.69 4.77
N THR A 40 -5.17 6.79 4.61
CA THR A 40 -5.01 7.64 3.43
C THR A 40 -3.59 8.18 3.34
N ASP A 41 -3.04 8.62 4.48
CA ASP A 41 -1.65 9.12 4.51
C ASP A 41 -0.66 8.03 4.12
N VAL A 42 -0.85 6.80 4.62
CA VAL A 42 0.03 5.68 4.29
C VAL A 42 -0.05 5.35 2.80
N LEU A 43 -1.27 5.28 2.26
CA LEU A 43 -1.47 5.00 0.84
C LEU A 43 -0.86 6.08 -0.03
N ASN A 44 -1.02 7.35 0.34
CA ASN A 44 -0.43 8.45 -0.42
C ASN A 44 1.09 8.41 -0.39
N GLY A 45 1.67 8.02 0.74
CA GLY A 45 3.12 7.84 0.83
C GLY A 45 3.61 6.73 -0.09
N LEU A 46 2.90 5.61 -0.14
CA LEU A 46 3.25 4.49 -1.01
C LEU A 46 3.06 4.84 -2.49
N LEU A 47 2.01 5.60 -2.81
CA LEU A 47 1.79 6.11 -4.18
C LEU A 47 2.93 7.04 -4.60
N ALA A 48 3.31 7.96 -3.72
CA ALA A 48 4.38 8.92 -4.01
C ALA A 48 5.73 8.23 -4.24
N ALA A 49 5.98 7.14 -3.50
CA ALA A 49 7.19 6.35 -3.66
C ALA A 49 7.16 5.46 -4.91
N GLY A 50 5.98 5.29 -5.52
CA GLY A 50 5.82 4.44 -6.69
C GLY A 50 5.67 2.97 -6.37
N TYR A 51 5.53 2.61 -5.10
CA TYR A 51 5.45 1.20 -4.70
C TYR A 51 4.08 0.59 -4.99
N ILE A 52 3.04 1.42 -5.02
CA ILE A 52 1.69 0.99 -5.39
C ILE A 52 1.14 1.89 -6.46
N GLU A 53 0.11 1.40 -7.14
CA GLU A 53 -0.61 2.13 -8.18
C GLU A 53 -2.09 2.13 -7.84
N SER A 54 -2.82 3.12 -8.35
CA SER A 54 -4.26 3.22 -8.13
C SER A 54 -5.03 3.10 -9.43
N ASN A 55 -6.29 2.67 -9.33
CA ASN A 55 -7.21 2.62 -10.45
C ASN A 55 -8.59 3.16 -9.97
N PRO A 56 -9.05 4.30 -10.49
CA PRO A 56 -8.40 5.13 -11.51
C PRO A 56 -7.09 5.74 -10.99
N TYR A 57 -6.22 6.11 -11.92
CA TYR A 57 -4.91 6.67 -11.56
C TYR A 57 -5.07 7.94 -10.72
N ARG A 58 -4.32 8.02 -9.64
CA ARG A 58 -4.26 9.18 -8.76
C ARG A 58 -2.85 9.35 -8.23
N GLU A 59 -2.33 10.56 -8.23
CA GLU A 59 -1.07 10.85 -7.54
C GLU A 59 -1.28 10.84 -6.04
N GLN A 60 -2.46 11.31 -5.61
CA GLN A 60 -2.90 11.31 -4.22
C GLN A 60 -4.39 11.04 -4.19
N VAL A 61 -4.85 10.46 -3.07
CA VAL A 61 -6.28 10.26 -2.83
C VAL A 61 -6.68 11.05 -1.58
N THR A 62 -7.96 11.42 -1.53
CA THR A 62 -8.54 12.03 -0.32
C THR A 62 -9.14 10.94 0.55
N PRO A 63 -9.34 11.18 1.85
CA PRO A 63 -10.04 10.21 2.69
C PRO A 63 -11.44 9.86 2.19
N THR A 64 -12.10 10.80 1.52
CA THR A 64 -13.45 10.58 1.01
C THR A 64 -13.46 9.62 -0.18
N GLU A 65 -12.49 9.73 -1.09
CA GLU A 65 -12.46 8.87 -2.28
C GLU A 65 -11.71 7.57 -2.05
N MET A 66 -10.82 7.53 -1.06
CA MET A 66 -9.95 6.38 -0.80
C MET A 66 -10.70 5.03 -0.76
N PRO A 67 -11.86 4.92 -0.08
CA PRO A 67 -12.54 3.63 0.00
C PRO A 67 -12.96 3.03 -1.33
N THR A 68 -13.21 3.87 -2.34
CA THR A 68 -13.72 3.43 -3.64
C THR A 68 -12.66 3.34 -4.72
N VAL A 69 -11.41 3.62 -4.39
CA VAL A 69 -10.28 3.52 -5.32
C VAL A 69 -9.62 2.17 -5.13
N GLU A 70 -9.26 1.51 -6.23
CA GLU A 70 -8.50 0.27 -6.17
C GLU A 70 -7.01 0.56 -6.10
N PHE A 71 -6.29 -0.27 -5.34
CA PHE A 71 -4.84 -0.17 -5.19
C PHE A 71 -4.20 -1.52 -5.46
N GLU A 72 -3.03 -1.50 -6.09
CA GLU A 72 -2.26 -2.73 -6.31
C GLU A 72 -0.77 -2.42 -6.22
N VAL A 73 0.00 -3.44 -5.90
CA VAL A 73 1.46 -3.28 -5.83
C VAL A 73 2.00 -3.08 -7.25
N ASN A 74 2.89 -2.11 -7.40
CA ASN A 74 3.56 -1.89 -8.67
C ASN A 74 4.48 -3.08 -8.97
N PRO A 75 4.26 -3.80 -10.08
CA PRO A 75 5.07 -4.99 -10.40
C PRO A 75 6.57 -4.72 -10.46
N ALA A 76 6.96 -3.50 -10.79
CA ALA A 76 8.38 -3.13 -10.86
C ALA A 76 9.08 -3.25 -9.51
N TYR A 77 8.33 -3.18 -8.40
CA TYR A 77 8.89 -3.21 -7.05
C TYR A 77 8.54 -4.48 -6.27
N THR A 78 7.85 -5.43 -6.91
CA THR A 78 7.39 -6.64 -6.21
C THR A 78 8.51 -7.35 -5.47
N HIS A 79 9.64 -7.59 -6.14
CA HIS A 79 10.76 -8.31 -5.55
C HIS A 79 11.33 -7.58 -4.32
N GLU A 80 11.58 -6.29 -4.47
CA GLU A 80 12.16 -5.48 -3.40
C GLU A 80 11.22 -5.37 -2.20
N LEU A 81 9.93 -5.23 -2.47
CA LEU A 81 8.93 -5.13 -1.40
C LEU A 81 8.77 -6.45 -0.66
N LYS A 82 8.72 -7.56 -1.37
CA LYS A 82 8.66 -8.88 -0.73
C LYS A 82 9.89 -9.13 0.13
N SER A 83 11.06 -8.80 -0.40
CA SER A 83 12.32 -8.95 0.33
C SER A 83 12.32 -8.11 1.61
N SER A 84 11.85 -6.87 1.52
CA SER A 84 11.77 -5.98 2.67
C SER A 84 10.80 -6.52 3.72
N MET A 85 9.68 -7.06 3.30
CA MET A 85 8.69 -7.63 4.23
C MET A 85 9.20 -8.88 4.91
N GLN A 86 9.92 -9.73 4.19
CA GLN A 86 10.52 -10.94 4.78
C GLN A 86 11.55 -10.61 5.84
N ARG A 87 12.36 -9.58 5.63
CA ARG A 87 13.36 -9.16 6.60
C ARG A 87 12.76 -8.73 7.93
N ALA A 88 11.50 -8.32 7.94
CA ALA A 88 10.83 -7.91 9.16
C ALA A 88 10.61 -9.06 10.15
N TRP A 89 10.75 -10.31 9.70
CA TRP A 89 10.52 -11.49 10.52
C TRP A 89 11.82 -12.10 11.09
N VAL A 90 12.94 -11.54 10.75
CA VAL A 90 14.23 -12.06 11.16
C VAL A 90 14.75 -11.40 12.42
#